data_1c45ba80a49b521a36ada75a0fad2325
#
_entry.id   1c45ba80a49b521a36ada75a0fad2325
#
_cell.length_a   1.000
_cell.length_b   1.000
_cell.length_c   1.000
_cell.angle_alpha   90.00
_cell.angle_beta   90.00
_cell.angle_gamma   90.00
#
_symmetry.space_group_name_H-M   'P 1'
#
loop_
_entity.id
_entity.type
_entity.pdbx_description
1 polymer ?
#
loop_
_entity_poly.entity_id
_entity_poly.type
_entity_poly.pdbx_seq_one_letter_code
_entity_poly.pdbx_strand_id
1 'polypeptide(L)'
;LLRLWEGMGYYSRVKFIHKTSKIILNQLGGQFPENLDELLKLPGIGPYTAGAIMSIAFNQNYPLVDGNVIRILARIFNIENSVERRETKNYIWKKAEELILPGKARWLNQALMELGALICTPKSPTCYECPVQKPCLSFHLGCTEQRPVVQPSKKAIPIKVVVGVLQKDGLFFIQQRPANGLMADLWEFPGGKINQGEKPEDALVREFQEELQFSIQVEKKITTLKHGYTNFSV
;
A
#
# COMPACT_ATOMS: atom_id res chain seq x y z
N LEU A 1 -5.88 19.11 2.26
CA LEU A 1 -5.99 17.83 1.58
C LEU A 1 -5.70 16.67 2.53
N LEU A 2 -4.57 16.70 3.27
CA LEU A 2 -4.21 15.64 4.25
C LEU A 2 -5.29 15.45 5.33
N ARG A 3 -5.89 16.56 5.83
CA ARG A 3 -6.99 16.49 6.80
C ARG A 3 -8.21 15.70 6.28
N LEU A 4 -8.53 15.83 4.98
CA LEU A 4 -9.64 15.07 4.36
C LEU A 4 -9.29 13.59 4.14
N TRP A 5 -8.00 13.23 4.25
CA TRP A 5 -7.49 11.87 4.08
C TRP A 5 -7.19 11.18 5.41
N GLU A 6 -7.46 11.85 6.52
CA GLU A 6 -7.16 11.37 7.87
C GLU A 6 -7.85 10.01 8.12
N GLY A 7 -7.11 9.07 8.72
CA GLY A 7 -7.58 7.72 9.00
C GLY A 7 -7.51 6.72 7.84
N MET A 8 -7.36 7.16 6.59
CA MET A 8 -7.28 6.27 5.43
C MET A 8 -5.91 5.59 5.24
N GLY A 9 -4.88 6.05 5.94
CA GLY A 9 -3.52 5.56 5.79
C GLY A 9 -2.91 5.84 4.41
N TYR A 10 -1.71 5.30 4.17
CA TYR A 10 -1.00 5.47 2.89
C TYR A 10 -0.98 6.92 2.39
N TYR A 11 -0.58 7.86 3.24
CA TYR A 11 -0.60 9.30 2.98
C TYR A 11 0.21 9.74 1.75
N SER A 12 1.15 8.94 1.29
CA SER A 12 1.83 9.15 0.01
C SER A 12 0.87 9.17 -1.17
N ARG A 13 -0.24 8.41 -1.12
CA ARG A 13 -1.24 8.36 -2.19
C ARG A 13 -1.89 9.72 -2.42
N VAL A 14 -2.36 10.36 -1.36
CA VAL A 14 -3.00 11.68 -1.48
C VAL A 14 -1.99 12.76 -1.93
N LYS A 15 -0.72 12.67 -1.50
CA LYS A 15 0.34 13.55 -1.99
C LYS A 15 0.59 13.36 -3.49
N PHE A 16 0.62 12.12 -3.97
CA PHE A 16 0.72 11.81 -5.40
C PHE A 16 -0.49 12.29 -6.18
N ILE A 17 -1.72 12.08 -5.69
CA ILE A 17 -2.94 12.60 -6.32
C ILE A 17 -2.83 14.12 -6.49
N HIS A 18 -2.43 14.84 -5.44
CA HIS A 18 -2.26 16.30 -5.49
C HIS A 18 -1.17 16.74 -6.46
N LYS A 19 -0.02 16.04 -6.45
CA LYS A 19 1.08 16.35 -7.39
C LYS A 19 0.67 16.09 -8.84
N THR A 20 0.02 14.97 -9.10
CA THR A 20 -0.47 14.59 -10.43
C THR A 20 -1.55 15.53 -10.93
N SER A 21 -2.51 15.94 -10.07
CA SER A 21 -3.54 16.91 -10.48
C SER A 21 -2.95 18.26 -10.91
N LYS A 22 -1.89 18.72 -10.23
CA LYS A 22 -1.17 19.94 -10.64
C LYS A 22 -0.45 19.79 -12.00
N ILE A 23 0.17 18.64 -12.25
CA ILE A 23 0.81 18.35 -13.54
C ILE A 23 -0.24 18.34 -14.65
N ILE A 24 -1.35 17.62 -14.43
CA ILE A 24 -2.44 17.57 -15.41
C ILE A 24 -2.98 18.96 -15.71
N LEU A 25 -3.26 19.77 -14.69
CA LEU A 25 -3.79 21.12 -14.87
C LEU A 25 -2.80 22.04 -15.59
N ASN A 26 -1.54 22.08 -15.14
CA ASN A 26 -0.59 23.11 -15.54
C ASN A 26 0.23 22.72 -16.78
N GLN A 27 0.40 21.43 -17.07
CA GLN A 27 1.28 20.96 -18.15
C GLN A 27 0.53 20.19 -19.24
N LEU A 28 -0.64 19.62 -18.93
CA LEU A 28 -1.42 18.80 -19.85
C LEU A 28 -2.80 19.42 -20.20
N GLY A 29 -2.98 20.72 -19.94
CA GLY A 29 -4.21 21.43 -20.29
C GLY A 29 -5.47 20.93 -19.59
N GLY A 30 -5.33 20.28 -18.44
CA GLY A 30 -6.45 19.74 -17.65
C GLY A 30 -6.98 18.39 -18.11
N GLN A 31 -6.35 17.76 -19.09
CA GLN A 31 -6.78 16.47 -19.64
C GLN A 31 -5.85 15.32 -19.20
N PHE A 32 -6.43 14.19 -18.87
CA PHE A 32 -5.65 12.97 -18.61
C PHE A 32 -5.08 12.42 -19.91
N PRO A 33 -3.81 11.98 -19.92
CA PRO A 33 -3.25 11.30 -21.08
C PRO A 33 -4.00 10.01 -21.39
N GLU A 34 -4.28 9.75 -22.64
CA GLU A 34 -4.87 8.50 -23.14
C GLU A 34 -3.79 7.53 -23.66
N ASN A 35 -2.57 7.71 -23.22
CA ASN A 35 -1.41 6.92 -23.60
C ASN A 35 -0.76 6.33 -22.35
N LEU A 36 -0.44 5.01 -22.39
CA LEU A 36 0.12 4.30 -21.25
C LEU A 36 1.46 4.88 -20.77
N ASP A 37 2.36 5.19 -21.71
CA ASP A 37 3.70 5.69 -21.39
C ASP A 37 3.66 7.08 -20.75
N GLU A 38 2.70 7.89 -21.13
CA GLU A 38 2.48 9.21 -20.52
C GLU A 38 1.86 9.07 -19.11
N LEU A 39 0.90 8.18 -18.94
CA LEU A 39 0.33 7.89 -17.62
C LEU A 39 1.39 7.39 -16.63
N LEU A 40 2.29 6.51 -17.08
CA LEU A 40 3.36 5.96 -16.24
C LEU A 40 4.39 7.01 -15.79
N LYS A 41 4.48 8.16 -16.46
CA LYS A 41 5.34 9.29 -16.04
C LYS A 41 4.72 10.11 -14.90
N LEU A 42 3.42 9.97 -14.65
CA LEU A 42 2.73 10.73 -13.62
C LEU A 42 3.01 10.17 -12.21
N PRO A 43 3.27 11.03 -11.22
CA PRO A 43 3.55 10.59 -9.86
C PRO A 43 2.44 9.72 -9.28
N GLY A 44 2.81 8.55 -8.73
CA GLY A 44 1.88 7.62 -8.10
C GLY A 44 1.05 6.75 -9.06
N ILE A 45 1.27 6.88 -10.37
CA ILE A 45 0.67 6.02 -11.38
C ILE A 45 1.68 4.94 -11.78
N GLY A 46 1.48 3.75 -11.24
CA GLY A 46 2.22 2.54 -11.64
C GLY A 46 1.42 1.72 -12.66
N PRO A 47 1.98 0.58 -13.13
CA PRO A 47 1.33 -0.27 -14.15
C PRO A 47 -0.11 -0.66 -13.81
N TYR A 48 -0.39 -0.99 -12.55
CA TYR A 48 -1.74 -1.28 -12.07
C TYR A 48 -2.70 -0.10 -12.27
N THR A 49 -2.31 1.09 -11.78
CA THR A 49 -3.16 2.29 -11.86
C THR A 49 -3.33 2.74 -13.31
N ALA A 50 -2.26 2.69 -14.10
CA ALA A 50 -2.32 2.99 -15.53
C ALA A 50 -3.26 2.03 -16.27
N GLY A 51 -3.14 0.71 -16.04
CA GLY A 51 -4.04 -0.29 -16.61
C GLY A 51 -5.50 -0.07 -16.21
N ALA A 52 -5.76 0.35 -14.96
CA ALA A 52 -7.10 0.70 -14.49
C ALA A 52 -7.65 1.93 -15.23
N ILE A 53 -6.88 2.99 -15.38
CA ILE A 53 -7.27 4.20 -16.10
C ILE A 53 -7.55 3.87 -17.57
N MET A 54 -6.61 3.19 -18.23
CA MET A 54 -6.75 2.83 -19.65
C MET A 54 -7.98 1.96 -19.91
N SER A 55 -8.21 0.95 -19.09
CA SER A 55 -9.32 0.00 -19.31
C SER A 55 -10.66 0.53 -18.80
N ILE A 56 -10.72 1.13 -17.61
CA ILE A 56 -11.98 1.52 -16.98
C ILE A 56 -12.43 2.90 -17.47
N ALA A 57 -11.55 3.90 -17.50
CA ALA A 57 -11.91 5.23 -17.96
C ALA A 57 -12.00 5.32 -19.48
N PHE A 58 -10.97 4.83 -20.18
CA PHE A 58 -10.87 4.97 -21.64
C PHE A 58 -11.33 3.75 -22.43
N ASN A 59 -11.70 2.66 -21.76
CA ASN A 59 -12.12 1.38 -22.38
C ASN A 59 -11.13 0.82 -23.41
N GLN A 60 -9.84 1.09 -23.21
CA GLN A 60 -8.78 0.53 -24.04
C GLN A 60 -8.38 -0.88 -23.54
N ASN A 61 -7.87 -1.71 -24.44
CA ASN A 61 -7.57 -3.11 -24.16
C ASN A 61 -6.29 -3.29 -23.34
N TYR A 62 -6.30 -2.83 -22.09
CA TYR A 62 -5.20 -2.99 -21.15
C TYR A 62 -5.59 -3.87 -19.98
N PRO A 63 -4.70 -4.79 -19.54
CA PRO A 63 -4.92 -5.57 -18.34
C PRO A 63 -4.71 -4.71 -17.09
N LEU A 64 -5.38 -5.13 -16.03
CA LEU A 64 -5.19 -4.64 -14.68
C LEU A 64 -4.80 -5.83 -13.81
N VAL A 65 -3.68 -5.75 -13.13
CA VAL A 65 -3.19 -6.84 -12.27
C VAL A 65 -2.92 -6.30 -10.87
N ASP A 66 -3.86 -6.56 -9.97
CA ASP A 66 -3.76 -6.31 -8.53
C ASP A 66 -3.60 -7.61 -7.74
N GLY A 67 -3.60 -7.54 -6.42
CA GLY A 67 -3.53 -8.72 -5.57
C GLY A 67 -4.68 -9.71 -5.76
N ASN A 68 -5.87 -9.24 -6.14
CA ASN A 68 -7.02 -10.08 -6.44
C ASN A 68 -6.81 -10.84 -7.75
N VAL A 69 -6.44 -10.14 -8.80
CA VAL A 69 -6.18 -10.72 -10.12
C VAL A 69 -5.01 -11.70 -10.06
N ILE A 70 -3.92 -11.37 -9.34
CA ILE A 70 -2.80 -12.31 -9.10
C ILE A 70 -3.31 -13.61 -8.49
N ARG A 71 -4.13 -13.52 -7.45
CA ARG A 71 -4.67 -14.70 -6.76
C ARG A 71 -5.58 -15.53 -7.65
N ILE A 72 -6.47 -14.89 -8.40
CA ILE A 72 -7.38 -15.55 -9.32
C ILE A 72 -6.60 -16.29 -10.40
N LEU A 73 -5.69 -15.61 -11.09
CA LEU A 73 -4.90 -16.22 -12.16
C LEU A 73 -3.95 -17.30 -11.64
N ALA A 74 -3.37 -17.10 -10.45
CA ALA A 74 -2.54 -18.12 -9.81
C ALA A 74 -3.34 -19.40 -9.51
N ARG A 75 -4.62 -19.28 -9.15
CA ARG A 75 -5.53 -20.41 -8.92
C ARG A 75 -6.02 -21.04 -10.21
N ILE A 76 -6.48 -20.24 -11.17
CA ILE A 76 -6.97 -20.75 -12.45
C ILE A 76 -5.89 -21.58 -13.17
N PHE A 77 -4.67 -21.04 -13.25
CA PHE A 77 -3.55 -21.66 -13.95
C PHE A 77 -2.65 -22.55 -13.06
N ASN A 78 -3.02 -22.74 -11.79
CA ASN A 78 -2.24 -23.47 -10.78
C ASN A 78 -0.75 -23.06 -10.77
N ILE A 79 -0.46 -21.76 -10.63
CA ILE A 79 0.92 -21.25 -10.66
C ILE A 79 1.66 -21.67 -9.39
N GLU A 80 2.65 -22.55 -9.53
CA GLU A 80 3.40 -23.14 -8.42
C GLU A 80 4.62 -22.32 -8.00
N ASN A 81 5.07 -21.43 -8.87
CA ASN A 81 6.16 -20.52 -8.54
C ASN A 81 5.65 -19.33 -7.72
N SER A 82 6.54 -18.79 -6.85
CA SER A 82 6.22 -17.59 -6.09
C SER A 82 5.83 -16.43 -7.02
N VAL A 83 4.69 -15.80 -6.72
CA VAL A 83 4.18 -14.64 -7.48
C VAL A 83 5.04 -13.39 -7.32
N GLU A 84 6.04 -13.41 -6.44
CA GLU A 84 6.99 -12.31 -6.26
C GLU A 84 8.15 -12.37 -7.26
N ARG A 85 8.39 -13.53 -7.89
CA ARG A 85 9.41 -13.70 -8.93
C ARG A 85 9.03 -12.90 -10.16
N ARG A 86 10.02 -12.28 -10.79
CA ARG A 86 9.83 -11.44 -11.98
C ARG A 86 9.18 -12.22 -13.14
N GLU A 87 9.65 -13.45 -13.37
CA GLU A 87 9.15 -14.31 -14.44
C GLU A 87 7.68 -14.66 -14.21
N THR A 88 7.29 -14.96 -12.97
CA THR A 88 5.91 -15.26 -12.60
C THR A 88 5.02 -14.05 -12.75
N LYS A 89 5.49 -12.87 -12.35
CA LYS A 89 4.76 -11.61 -12.57
C LYS A 89 4.52 -11.36 -14.04
N ASN A 90 5.55 -11.48 -14.87
CA ASN A 90 5.42 -11.31 -16.31
C ASN A 90 4.44 -12.31 -16.93
N TYR A 91 4.47 -13.57 -16.47
CA TYR A 91 3.52 -14.59 -16.92
C TYR A 91 2.07 -14.23 -16.55
N ILE A 92 1.84 -13.75 -15.31
CA ILE A 92 0.51 -13.33 -14.86
C ILE A 92 0.01 -12.14 -15.68
N TRP A 93 0.84 -11.14 -15.93
CA TRP A 93 0.50 -9.99 -16.76
C TRP A 93 0.13 -10.41 -18.18
N LYS A 94 0.92 -11.30 -18.78
CA LYS A 94 0.64 -11.88 -20.11
C LYS A 94 -0.69 -12.63 -20.12
N LYS A 95 -0.97 -13.44 -19.09
CA LYS A 95 -2.25 -14.15 -18.99
C LYS A 95 -3.43 -13.20 -18.80
N ALA A 96 -3.28 -12.14 -18.02
CA ALA A 96 -4.30 -11.12 -17.90
C ALA A 96 -4.61 -10.43 -19.25
N GLU A 97 -3.58 -10.14 -20.03
CA GLU A 97 -3.71 -9.55 -21.36
C GLU A 97 -4.40 -10.51 -22.35
N GLU A 98 -4.01 -11.79 -22.37
CA GLU A 98 -4.60 -12.83 -23.24
C GLU A 98 -6.12 -13.03 -22.99
N LEU A 99 -6.61 -12.72 -21.79
CA LEU A 99 -8.02 -12.86 -21.44
C LEU A 99 -8.88 -11.68 -21.93
N ILE A 100 -8.27 -10.57 -22.34
CA ILE A 100 -9.01 -9.38 -22.78
C ILE A 100 -9.56 -9.59 -24.17
N LEU A 101 -10.87 -9.59 -24.28
CA LEU A 101 -11.54 -9.49 -25.57
C LEU A 101 -11.62 -8.02 -26.01
N PRO A 102 -11.46 -7.72 -27.30
CA PRO A 102 -11.53 -6.35 -27.84
C PRO A 102 -12.78 -5.61 -27.35
N GLY A 103 -12.58 -4.40 -26.79
CA GLY A 103 -13.64 -3.57 -26.25
C GLY A 103 -14.29 -4.06 -24.95
N LYS A 104 -13.78 -5.14 -24.33
CA LYS A 104 -14.33 -5.72 -23.09
C LYS A 104 -13.40 -5.55 -21.86
N ALA A 105 -12.26 -4.88 -21.99
CA ALA A 105 -11.29 -4.73 -20.92
C ALA A 105 -11.89 -4.12 -19.63
N ARG A 106 -12.74 -3.09 -19.78
CA ARG A 106 -13.46 -2.47 -18.65
C ARG A 106 -14.24 -3.50 -17.83
N TRP A 107 -15.03 -4.31 -18.49
CA TRP A 107 -15.89 -5.30 -17.85
C TRP A 107 -15.08 -6.44 -17.24
N LEU A 108 -14.11 -6.97 -17.98
CA LEU A 108 -13.27 -8.06 -17.51
C LEU A 108 -12.48 -7.67 -16.26
N ASN A 109 -11.82 -6.52 -16.30
CA ASN A 109 -10.98 -6.07 -15.17
C ASN A 109 -11.81 -5.82 -13.91
N GLN A 110 -12.99 -5.20 -14.03
CA GLN A 110 -13.89 -5.02 -12.89
C GLN A 110 -14.41 -6.36 -12.37
N ALA A 111 -14.84 -7.27 -13.27
CA ALA A 111 -15.33 -8.59 -12.89
C ALA A 111 -14.25 -9.41 -12.16
N LEU A 112 -12.98 -9.36 -12.59
CA LEU A 112 -11.88 -10.03 -11.90
C LEU A 112 -11.62 -9.43 -10.50
N MET A 113 -11.65 -8.12 -10.35
CA MET A 113 -11.49 -7.50 -9.03
C MET A 113 -12.63 -7.90 -8.09
N GLU A 114 -13.88 -7.87 -8.57
CA GLU A 114 -15.07 -8.23 -7.80
C GLU A 114 -15.07 -9.72 -7.44
N LEU A 115 -14.75 -10.59 -8.41
CA LEU A 115 -14.60 -12.03 -8.17
C LEU A 115 -13.57 -12.30 -7.05
N GLY A 116 -12.45 -11.57 -7.04
CA GLY A 116 -11.43 -11.69 -6.01
C GLY A 116 -11.87 -11.15 -4.66
N ALA A 117 -12.70 -10.12 -4.63
CA ALA A 117 -13.19 -9.54 -3.40
C ALA A 117 -14.29 -10.39 -2.73
N LEU A 118 -15.18 -11.00 -3.51
CA LEU A 118 -16.40 -11.60 -3.00
C LEU A 118 -16.37 -13.14 -2.99
N ILE A 119 -15.77 -13.77 -3.97
CA ILE A 119 -15.84 -15.24 -4.19
C ILE A 119 -14.47 -15.89 -4.02
N CYS A 120 -13.50 -15.48 -4.84
CA CYS A 120 -12.15 -16.04 -4.81
C CYS A 120 -11.29 -15.37 -3.71
N THR A 121 -11.78 -15.38 -2.48
CA THR A 121 -11.16 -14.75 -1.31
C THR A 121 -9.82 -15.40 -0.93
N PRO A 122 -8.93 -14.69 -0.18
CA PRO A 122 -7.64 -15.26 0.23
C PRO A 122 -7.77 -16.54 1.04
N LYS A 123 -8.72 -16.57 1.98
CA LYS A 123 -9.01 -17.74 2.83
C LYS A 123 -10.44 -18.20 2.57
N SER A 124 -10.66 -19.50 2.59
CA SER A 124 -11.99 -20.12 2.44
C SER A 124 -12.79 -19.58 1.23
N PRO A 125 -12.26 -19.65 -0.01
CA PRO A 125 -12.98 -19.17 -1.17
C PRO A 125 -14.25 -20.02 -1.42
N THR A 126 -15.35 -19.37 -1.83
CA THR A 126 -16.62 -20.02 -2.15
C THR A 126 -16.59 -20.62 -3.56
N CYS A 127 -15.71 -21.61 -3.77
CA CYS A 127 -15.43 -22.17 -5.09
C CYS A 127 -16.66 -22.76 -5.79
N TYR A 128 -17.63 -23.28 -5.05
CA TYR A 128 -18.86 -23.87 -5.63
C TYR A 128 -19.79 -22.84 -6.25
N GLU A 129 -19.68 -21.57 -5.87
CA GLU A 129 -20.42 -20.45 -6.45
C GLU A 129 -19.61 -19.71 -7.53
N CYS A 130 -18.38 -20.15 -7.80
CA CYS A 130 -17.46 -19.45 -8.68
C CYS A 130 -17.83 -19.66 -10.16
N PRO A 131 -18.09 -18.58 -10.92
CA PRO A 131 -18.45 -18.68 -12.34
C PRO A 131 -17.32 -19.23 -13.21
N VAL A 132 -16.07 -19.18 -12.73
CA VAL A 132 -14.89 -19.72 -13.40
C VAL A 132 -14.35 -21.00 -12.73
N GLN A 133 -15.18 -21.73 -12.01
CA GLN A 133 -14.80 -22.98 -11.35
C GLN A 133 -14.31 -24.03 -12.34
N LYS A 134 -15.04 -24.21 -13.47
CA LYS A 134 -14.74 -25.25 -14.47
C LYS A 134 -13.31 -25.17 -15.04
N PRO A 135 -12.77 -24.01 -15.43
CA PRO A 135 -11.39 -23.90 -15.89
C PRO A 135 -10.35 -23.80 -14.76
N CYS A 136 -10.75 -23.80 -13.49
CA CYS A 136 -9.85 -23.57 -12.38
C CYS A 136 -9.05 -24.83 -11.99
N LEU A 137 -7.78 -24.90 -12.40
CA LEU A 137 -6.91 -26.04 -12.12
C LEU A 137 -6.71 -26.26 -10.62
N SER A 138 -6.50 -25.21 -9.84
CA SER A 138 -6.31 -25.35 -8.38
C SER A 138 -7.54 -25.89 -7.66
N PHE A 139 -8.75 -25.63 -8.18
CA PHE A 139 -9.97 -26.23 -7.64
C PHE A 139 -10.00 -27.73 -7.88
N HIS A 140 -9.72 -28.17 -9.09
CA HIS A 140 -9.72 -29.60 -9.44
C HIS A 140 -8.61 -30.39 -8.72
N LEU A 141 -7.48 -29.73 -8.42
CA LEU A 141 -6.38 -30.31 -7.68
C LEU A 141 -6.52 -30.21 -6.15
N GLY A 142 -7.58 -29.57 -5.65
CA GLY A 142 -7.79 -29.38 -4.21
C GLY A 142 -6.76 -28.46 -3.52
N CYS A 143 -6.09 -27.56 -4.27
CA CYS A 143 -5.00 -26.76 -3.76
C CYS A 143 -5.24 -25.23 -3.82
N THR A 144 -6.50 -24.80 -3.86
CA THR A 144 -6.85 -23.36 -3.95
C THR A 144 -6.25 -22.50 -2.84
N GLU A 145 -6.18 -23.00 -1.61
CA GLU A 145 -5.61 -22.24 -0.48
C GLU A 145 -4.08 -22.21 -0.50
N GLN A 146 -3.44 -23.08 -1.27
CA GLN A 146 -1.99 -23.06 -1.48
C GLN A 146 -1.57 -22.09 -2.59
N ARG A 147 -2.52 -21.43 -3.23
CA ARG A 147 -2.29 -20.44 -4.29
C ARG A 147 -2.88 -19.08 -3.92
N PRO A 148 -2.17 -17.98 -4.22
CA PRO A 148 -0.84 -17.90 -4.82
C PRO A 148 0.27 -18.34 -3.85
N VAL A 149 1.38 -18.86 -4.38
CA VAL A 149 2.59 -19.08 -3.59
C VAL A 149 3.26 -17.74 -3.36
N VAL A 150 3.38 -17.35 -2.09
CA VAL A 150 4.07 -16.12 -1.65
C VAL A 150 5.31 -16.49 -0.85
N GLN A 151 6.34 -15.65 -0.91
CA GLN A 151 7.47 -15.83 -0.01
C GLN A 151 7.07 -15.46 1.42
N PRO A 152 7.61 -16.12 2.43
CA PRO A 152 7.39 -15.71 3.81
C PRO A 152 7.73 -14.23 3.97
N SER A 153 6.82 -13.45 4.53
CA SER A 153 7.08 -12.05 4.83
C SER A 153 8.30 -11.93 5.74
N LYS A 154 9.19 -11.00 5.45
CA LYS A 154 10.28 -10.67 6.39
C LYS A 154 9.65 -10.32 7.73
N LYS A 155 10.19 -10.88 8.80
CA LYS A 155 9.74 -10.52 10.16
C LYS A 155 9.87 -9.02 10.34
N ALA A 156 8.85 -8.41 10.91
CA ALA A 156 8.90 -6.98 11.23
C ALA A 156 10.07 -6.71 12.18
N ILE A 157 10.83 -5.66 11.88
CA ILE A 157 11.97 -5.25 12.71
C ILE A 157 11.40 -4.57 13.96
N PRO A 158 11.69 -5.11 15.16
CA PRO A 158 11.24 -4.47 16.38
C PRO A 158 12.01 -3.15 16.60
N ILE A 159 11.29 -2.07 16.83
CA ILE A 159 11.85 -0.76 17.16
C ILE A 159 11.18 -0.29 18.44
N LYS A 160 11.98 0.18 19.39
CA LYS A 160 11.47 0.88 20.58
C LYS A 160 11.65 2.37 20.38
N VAL A 161 10.58 3.12 20.64
CA VAL A 161 10.58 4.59 20.57
C VAL A 161 10.03 5.17 21.86
N VAL A 162 10.47 6.36 22.20
CA VAL A 162 9.91 7.20 23.24
C VAL A 162 9.28 8.43 22.62
N VAL A 163 8.20 8.91 23.23
CA VAL A 163 7.48 10.10 22.80
C VAL A 163 7.16 10.94 24.03
N GLY A 164 7.49 12.23 23.99
CA GLY A 164 7.26 13.16 25.09
C GLY A 164 6.01 14.01 24.87
N VAL A 165 5.09 13.97 25.82
CA VAL A 165 3.94 14.88 25.86
C VAL A 165 4.31 16.04 26.76
N LEU A 166 4.79 17.13 26.18
CA LEU A 166 5.13 18.37 26.90
C LEU A 166 3.89 19.28 26.93
N GLN A 167 3.51 19.67 28.14
CA GLN A 167 2.36 20.55 28.36
C GLN A 167 2.78 21.81 29.12
N LYS A 168 2.28 22.95 28.65
CA LYS A 168 2.40 24.23 29.34
C LYS A 168 1.14 25.05 29.15
N ASP A 169 0.58 25.59 30.23
CA ASP A 169 -0.61 26.46 30.21
C ASP A 169 -1.81 25.87 29.48
N GLY A 170 -2.03 24.53 29.59
CA GLY A 170 -3.09 23.80 28.92
C GLY A 170 -2.83 23.48 27.44
N LEU A 171 -1.69 23.91 26.89
CA LEU A 171 -1.30 23.64 25.51
C LEU A 171 -0.30 22.51 25.45
N PHE A 172 -0.32 21.76 24.34
CA PHE A 172 0.62 20.69 24.06
C PHE A 172 1.65 21.14 23.01
N PHE A 173 2.92 20.83 23.26
CA PHE A 173 3.96 21.03 22.26
C PHE A 173 3.90 19.91 21.22
N ILE A 174 3.81 20.28 19.97
CA ILE A 174 3.89 19.37 18.82
C ILE A 174 4.84 19.94 17.78
N GLN A 175 5.50 19.08 17.02
CA GLN A 175 6.39 19.46 15.92
C GLN A 175 5.91 18.88 14.60
N GLN A 176 6.27 19.54 13.51
CA GLN A 176 5.97 19.02 12.18
C GLN A 176 7.17 18.23 11.66
N ARG A 177 6.92 17.01 11.18
CA ARG A 177 7.96 16.19 10.57
C ARG A 177 8.50 16.83 9.30
N PRO A 178 9.79 16.60 8.98
CA PRO A 178 10.38 17.07 7.73
C PRO A 178 9.57 16.68 6.50
N ALA A 179 9.63 17.49 5.46
CA ALA A 179 8.92 17.26 4.18
C ALA A 179 9.36 15.98 3.45
N ASN A 180 10.49 15.39 3.84
CA ASN A 180 11.04 14.15 3.29
C ASN A 180 11.07 13.06 4.35
N GLY A 181 10.90 11.79 3.91
CA GLY A 181 10.99 10.64 4.79
C GLY A 181 9.63 10.06 5.18
N LEU A 182 9.68 9.27 6.24
CA LEU A 182 8.51 8.53 6.73
C LEU A 182 7.51 9.49 7.39
N MET A 183 6.23 9.41 7.02
CA MET A 183 5.16 10.28 7.55
C MET A 183 5.46 11.79 7.44
N ALA A 184 6.15 12.20 6.36
CA ALA A 184 6.51 13.58 6.09
C ALA A 184 5.33 14.57 6.20
N ASP A 185 5.59 15.78 6.72
CA ASP A 185 4.63 16.87 6.93
C ASP A 185 3.50 16.58 7.95
N LEU A 186 3.50 15.43 8.62
CA LEU A 186 2.56 15.18 9.71
C LEU A 186 3.04 15.82 11.00
N TRP A 187 2.09 16.13 11.88
CA TRP A 187 2.38 16.63 13.22
C TRP A 187 2.57 15.47 14.19
N GLU A 188 3.55 15.60 15.07
CA GLU A 188 3.86 14.57 16.06
C GLU A 188 4.28 15.21 17.40
N PHE A 189 4.18 14.43 18.45
CA PHE A 189 4.88 14.72 19.68
C PHE A 189 6.36 14.42 19.50
N PRO A 190 7.29 15.25 20.03
CA PRO A 190 8.73 15.02 19.90
C PRO A 190 9.16 13.74 20.60
N GLY A 191 10.21 13.13 20.07
CA GLY A 191 10.78 11.90 20.58
C GLY A 191 11.46 11.10 19.49
N GLY A 192 12.05 9.96 19.86
CA GLY A 192 12.80 9.19 18.91
C GLY A 192 13.09 7.75 19.36
N LYS A 193 14.11 7.14 18.75
CA LYS A 193 14.48 5.76 19.02
C LYS A 193 15.25 5.62 20.32
N ILE A 194 14.94 4.56 21.06
CA ILE A 194 15.73 4.15 22.23
C ILE A 194 16.96 3.39 21.71
N ASN A 195 18.14 3.81 22.09
CA ASN A 195 19.39 3.14 21.76
C ASN A 195 19.55 1.85 22.59
N GLN A 196 20.43 0.97 22.14
CA GLN A 196 20.68 -0.29 22.84
C GLN A 196 21.24 -0.03 24.26
N GLY A 197 20.57 -0.55 25.27
CA GLY A 197 20.96 -0.36 26.67
C GLY A 197 20.52 0.98 27.30
N GLU A 198 19.88 1.88 26.54
CA GLU A 198 19.40 3.16 27.01
C GLU A 198 18.05 3.01 27.73
N LYS A 199 17.85 3.75 28.82
CA LYS A 199 16.55 3.82 29.47
C LYS A 199 15.61 4.75 28.69
N PRO A 200 14.30 4.49 28.68
CA PRO A 200 13.33 5.32 27.97
C PRO A 200 13.38 6.81 28.37
N GLU A 201 13.57 7.08 29.66
CA GLU A 201 13.64 8.43 30.21
C GLU A 201 14.88 9.18 29.68
N ASP A 202 16.04 8.50 29.67
CA ASP A 202 17.31 9.07 29.17
C ASP A 202 17.24 9.31 27.66
N ALA A 203 16.63 8.37 26.92
CA ALA A 203 16.40 8.52 25.50
C ALA A 203 15.53 9.75 25.18
N LEU A 204 14.47 9.98 25.96
CA LEU A 204 13.60 11.13 25.77
C LEU A 204 14.32 12.45 26.00
N VAL A 205 15.11 12.54 27.07
CA VAL A 205 15.93 13.74 27.36
C VAL A 205 16.93 13.99 26.25
N ARG A 206 17.62 12.95 25.75
CA ARG A 206 18.57 13.06 24.64
C ARG A 206 17.88 13.56 23.36
N GLU A 207 16.77 12.97 22.96
CA GLU A 207 16.04 13.35 21.73
C GLU A 207 15.56 14.81 21.80
N PHE A 208 15.06 15.29 22.96
CA PHE A 208 14.70 16.68 23.14
C PHE A 208 15.91 17.63 23.04
N GLN A 209 17.05 17.20 23.56
CA GLN A 209 18.29 18.01 23.46
C GLN A 209 18.79 18.04 21.99
N GLU A 210 18.74 16.91 21.27
CA GLU A 210 19.21 16.79 19.89
C GLU A 210 18.32 17.55 18.92
N GLU A 211 16.99 17.37 19.02
CA GLU A 211 16.04 17.93 18.05
C GLU A 211 15.61 19.36 18.38
N LEU A 212 15.47 19.70 19.66
CA LEU A 212 14.86 20.94 20.11
C LEU A 212 15.81 21.86 20.88
N GLN A 213 17.03 21.38 21.19
CA GLN A 213 18.10 22.14 21.90
C GLN A 213 17.70 22.67 23.28
N PHE A 214 16.77 22.01 23.96
CA PHE A 214 16.45 22.29 25.35
C PHE A 214 16.30 21.01 26.18
N SER A 215 16.57 21.12 27.46
CA SER A 215 16.47 20.01 28.41
C SER A 215 15.08 19.93 29.02
N ILE A 216 14.64 18.71 29.25
CA ILE A 216 13.37 18.40 29.90
C ILE A 216 13.61 17.56 31.15
N GLN A 217 12.64 17.56 32.05
CA GLN A 217 12.53 16.59 33.15
C GLN A 217 11.35 15.69 32.89
N VAL A 218 11.59 14.38 32.92
CA VAL A 218 10.53 13.37 32.73
C VAL A 218 9.80 13.18 34.07
N GLU A 219 8.53 13.52 34.11
CA GLU A 219 7.72 13.40 35.32
C GLU A 219 7.17 11.98 35.52
N LYS A 220 6.50 11.44 34.50
CA LYS A 220 5.88 10.13 34.58
C LYS A 220 5.69 9.49 33.22
N LYS A 221 5.66 8.17 33.22
CA LYS A 221 5.21 7.38 32.05
C LYS A 221 3.69 7.37 31.97
N ILE A 222 3.12 7.72 30.84
CA ILE A 222 1.68 7.74 30.61
C ILE A 222 1.19 6.35 30.20
N THR A 223 1.79 5.78 29.14
CA THR A 223 1.36 4.48 28.59
C THR A 223 2.45 3.83 27.74
N THR A 224 2.21 2.60 27.31
CA THR A 224 3.01 1.93 26.27
C THR A 224 2.05 1.37 25.23
N LEU A 225 2.27 1.70 23.98
CA LEU A 225 1.48 1.25 22.84
C LEU A 225 2.34 0.34 21.95
N LYS A 226 1.70 -0.64 21.32
CA LYS A 226 2.32 -1.45 20.27
C LYS A 226 1.63 -1.14 18.95
N HIS A 227 2.40 -0.83 17.94
CA HIS A 227 1.87 -0.51 16.62
C HIS A 227 2.73 -1.15 15.53
N GLY A 228 2.06 -1.74 14.53
CA GLY A 228 2.72 -2.27 13.34
C GLY A 228 2.74 -1.21 12.23
N TYR A 229 3.90 -0.93 11.68
CA TYR A 229 4.02 0.03 10.60
C TYR A 229 4.96 -0.50 9.52
N THR A 230 4.42 -0.75 8.31
CA THR A 230 5.17 -1.28 7.16
C THR A 230 5.98 -2.53 7.55
N ASN A 231 7.29 -2.40 7.70
CA ASN A 231 8.22 -3.48 8.06
C ASN A 231 8.68 -3.39 9.54
N PHE A 232 8.05 -2.55 10.35
CA PHE A 232 8.44 -2.31 11.72
C PHE A 232 7.34 -2.69 12.70
N SER A 233 7.76 -3.22 13.86
CA SER A 233 6.93 -3.39 15.05
C SER A 233 7.43 -2.40 16.09
N VAL A 234 6.67 -1.36 16.31
CA VAL A 234 6.99 -0.27 17.23
C VAL A 234 6.33 -0.52 18.57
#